data_45d597b9a86e7ebfd393fb00b985de16
#
_entry.id   45d597b9a86e7ebfd393fb00b985de16
#
_cell.length_a   1.000
_cell.length_b   1.000
_cell.length_c   1.000
_cell.angle_alpha   90.00
_cell.angle_beta   90.00
_cell.angle_gamma   90.00
#
_symmetry.space_group_name_H-M   'P 1'
#
loop_
_entity.id
_entity.type
_entity.pdbx_description
1 polymer ?
#
loop_
_entity_poly.entity_id
_entity_poly.type
_entity_poly.pdbx_seq_one_letter_code
_entity_poly.pdbx_strand_id
1 'polypeptide(L)'
;PQHKDSRNSSLSGTIRTDGAVLAGATNVRLDGFSDNVAANGLRPGDMITFTDTNNSNHKKAYQINKVLTNSNYLAGNQPNSGERIVYVTPPIEKAIANNMVVNYENVLIRVIMTTDVIEYSLGTNNLYEFSLNLEEAQP
;
A
#
# COMPACT_ATOMS: atom_id res chain seq x y z
N PRO A 1 10.18 -0.09 -4.72
CA PRO A 1 10.63 0.90 -3.74
C PRO A 1 9.99 2.26 -4.00
N GLN A 2 9.55 2.89 -2.94
CA GLN A 2 8.97 4.22 -3.01
C GLN A 2 10.08 5.27 -2.97
N HIS A 3 10.04 6.21 -3.89
CA HIS A 3 10.94 7.35 -3.89
C HIS A 3 10.25 8.53 -3.23
N LYS A 4 10.57 8.73 -1.98
CA LYS A 4 9.98 9.75 -1.14
C LYS A 4 10.17 11.17 -1.68
N ASP A 5 11.36 11.48 -2.15
CA ASP A 5 11.80 12.87 -2.33
C ASP A 5 11.23 13.59 -3.54
N SER A 6 10.84 12.86 -4.58
CA SER A 6 10.34 13.48 -5.82
C SER A 6 8.84 13.75 -5.84
N ARG A 7 8.10 13.36 -4.81
CA ARG A 7 6.64 13.36 -4.82
C ARG A 7 5.99 13.97 -3.60
N ASN A 8 6.79 14.57 -2.73
CA ASN A 8 6.33 14.99 -1.40
C ASN A 8 5.50 16.26 -1.36
N SER A 9 5.34 16.98 -2.47
CA SER A 9 4.62 18.25 -2.43
C SER A 9 3.15 18.11 -2.01
N SER A 10 2.53 16.97 -2.30
CA SER A 10 1.13 16.70 -1.92
C SER A 10 0.98 15.74 -0.75
N LEU A 11 2.09 15.29 -0.17
CA LEU A 11 2.11 14.35 0.96
C LEU A 11 2.57 15.02 2.25
N SER A 12 2.30 16.29 2.42
CA SER A 12 2.73 17.06 3.58
C SER A 12 1.94 16.76 4.86
N GLY A 13 0.84 16.07 4.74
CA GLY A 13 -0.04 15.73 5.86
C GLY A 13 -0.17 14.21 6.06
N THR A 14 -1.01 13.84 6.99
CA THR A 14 -1.37 12.45 7.21
C THR A 14 -2.45 12.05 6.22
N ILE A 15 -2.16 11.06 5.38
CA ILE A 15 -3.15 10.49 4.46
C ILE A 15 -3.99 9.47 5.22
N ARG A 16 -5.30 9.54 5.06
CA ARG A 16 -6.26 8.67 5.75
C ARG A 16 -7.31 8.12 4.78
N THR A 17 -7.94 7.04 5.19
CA THR A 17 -9.12 6.54 4.48
C THR A 17 -10.28 7.52 4.64
N ASP A 18 -10.95 7.84 3.54
CA ASP A 18 -12.17 8.62 3.50
C ASP A 18 -13.35 7.67 3.27
N GLY A 19 -13.99 7.30 4.36
CA GLY A 19 -15.03 6.28 4.39
C GLY A 19 -14.50 4.89 4.77
N ALA A 20 -15.39 4.04 5.24
CA ALA A 20 -15.09 2.64 5.52
C ALA A 20 -14.89 1.86 4.22
N VAL A 21 -13.97 0.91 4.25
CA VAL A 21 -13.65 0.06 3.09
C VAL A 21 -14.03 -1.37 3.42
N LEU A 22 -14.76 -2.00 2.53
CA LEU A 22 -15.17 -3.40 2.71
C LEU A 22 -14.06 -4.36 2.26
N ALA A 23 -14.01 -5.52 2.89
CA ALA A 23 -13.20 -6.62 2.39
C ALA A 23 -13.61 -6.97 0.95
N GLY A 24 -12.63 -7.25 0.11
CA GLY A 24 -12.85 -7.51 -1.32
C GLY A 24 -12.87 -6.25 -2.19
N ALA A 25 -12.84 -5.05 -1.62
CA ALA A 25 -12.78 -3.83 -2.40
C ALA A 25 -11.49 -3.76 -3.23
N THR A 26 -11.60 -3.26 -4.46
CA THR A 26 -10.47 -3.07 -5.37
C THR A 26 -9.98 -1.63 -5.41
N ASN A 27 -10.68 -0.72 -4.77
CA ASN A 27 -10.30 0.68 -4.67
C ASN A 27 -10.59 1.23 -3.28
N VAL A 28 -9.87 2.27 -2.92
CA VAL A 28 -9.98 2.95 -1.62
C VAL A 28 -9.96 4.45 -1.86
N ARG A 29 -10.89 5.16 -1.23
CA ARG A 29 -10.88 6.62 -1.19
C ARG A 29 -9.98 7.08 -0.06
N LEU A 30 -9.10 8.04 -0.39
CA LEU A 30 -8.13 8.62 0.54
C LEU A 30 -8.25 10.14 0.54
N ASP A 31 -8.02 10.75 1.67
CA ASP A 31 -7.95 12.21 1.83
C ASP A 31 -6.62 12.66 2.46
N GLY A 32 -6.44 13.97 2.59
CA GLY A 32 -5.25 14.57 3.19
C GLY A 32 -4.20 15.01 2.17
N PHE A 33 -4.52 15.05 0.89
CA PHE A 33 -3.63 15.56 -0.14
C PHE A 33 -3.72 17.09 -0.23
N SER A 34 -2.57 17.73 -0.48
CA SER A 34 -2.49 19.18 -0.57
C SER A 34 -2.90 19.74 -1.93
N ASP A 35 -3.01 18.91 -2.95
CA ASP A 35 -3.39 19.31 -4.30
C ASP A 35 -4.19 18.22 -5.02
N ASN A 36 -4.61 18.51 -6.26
CA ASN A 36 -5.37 17.61 -7.11
C ASN A 36 -4.57 17.09 -8.31
N VAL A 37 -3.26 17.24 -8.30
CA VAL A 37 -2.40 16.83 -9.40
C VAL A 37 -2.06 15.34 -9.30
N ALA A 38 -2.51 14.55 -10.26
CA ALA A 38 -2.33 13.09 -10.24
C ALA A 38 -0.87 12.66 -10.22
N ALA A 39 0.03 13.46 -10.77
CA ALA A 39 1.46 13.17 -10.78
C ALA A 39 2.15 13.37 -9.44
N ASN A 40 1.50 14.09 -8.52
CA ASN A 40 2.02 14.33 -7.18
C ASN A 40 1.51 13.28 -6.20
N GLY A 41 2.29 12.96 -5.20
CA GLY A 41 1.90 12.01 -4.17
C GLY A 41 1.99 10.56 -4.60
N LEU A 42 0.96 9.79 -4.30
CA LEU A 42 0.91 8.36 -4.60
C LEU A 42 0.82 8.11 -6.11
N ARG A 43 1.52 7.10 -6.57
CA ARG A 43 1.57 6.72 -8.00
C ARG A 43 1.35 5.22 -8.17
N PRO A 44 0.92 4.79 -9.37
CA PRO A 44 0.94 3.37 -9.71
C PRO A 44 2.32 2.75 -9.47
N GLY A 45 2.35 1.57 -8.87
CA GLY A 45 3.56 0.88 -8.45
C GLY A 45 3.96 1.11 -7.00
N ASP A 46 3.42 2.13 -6.34
CA ASP A 46 3.68 2.37 -4.92
C ASP A 46 2.98 1.31 -4.06
N MET A 47 3.62 1.00 -2.93
CA MET A 47 3.07 0.10 -1.93
C MET A 47 2.50 0.92 -0.76
N ILE A 48 1.36 0.48 -0.25
CA ILE A 48 0.75 1.07 0.94
C ILE A 48 0.30 0.00 1.92
N THR A 49 0.26 0.38 3.19
CA THR A 49 -0.39 -0.40 4.26
C THR A 49 -1.31 0.53 5.04
N PHE A 50 -2.19 -0.06 5.83
CA PHE A 50 -3.11 0.71 6.66
C PHE A 50 -2.81 0.46 8.14
N THR A 51 -2.82 1.53 8.94
CA THR A 51 -2.84 1.41 10.40
C THR A 51 -4.31 1.41 10.83
N ASP A 52 -4.86 0.22 10.99
CA ASP A 52 -6.24 0.04 11.38
C ASP A 52 -6.31 -0.20 12.90
N THR A 53 -6.85 0.76 13.62
CA THR A 53 -6.98 0.67 15.08
C THR A 53 -8.02 -0.36 15.51
N ASN A 54 -8.95 -0.72 14.61
CA ASN A 54 -9.97 -1.73 14.87
C ASN A 54 -9.49 -3.14 14.54
N ASN A 55 -8.44 -3.26 13.75
CA ASN A 55 -7.87 -4.54 13.35
C ASN A 55 -6.34 -4.44 13.23
N SER A 56 -5.67 -4.53 14.36
CA SER A 56 -4.20 -4.43 14.44
C SER A 56 -3.46 -5.53 13.65
N ASN A 57 -4.15 -6.59 13.28
CA ASN A 57 -3.59 -7.68 12.48
C ASN A 57 -3.68 -7.44 10.97
N HIS A 58 -4.29 -6.33 10.54
CA HIS A 58 -4.33 -5.98 9.12
C HIS A 58 -2.98 -5.40 8.69
N LYS A 59 -2.03 -6.28 8.38
CA LYS A 59 -0.65 -5.93 8.01
C LYS A 59 -0.34 -6.15 6.53
N LYS A 60 -1.37 -6.42 5.74
CA LYS A 60 -1.23 -6.65 4.30
C LYS A 60 -0.73 -5.38 3.61
N ALA A 61 0.23 -5.53 2.71
CA ALA A 61 0.65 -4.49 1.80
C ALA A 61 -0.14 -4.58 0.48
N TYR A 62 -0.47 -3.43 -0.06
CA TYR A 62 -1.23 -3.31 -1.30
C TYR A 62 -0.44 -2.49 -2.30
N GLN A 63 -0.42 -2.92 -3.55
CA GLN A 63 0.18 -2.17 -4.63
C GLN A 63 -0.87 -1.29 -5.30
N ILE A 64 -0.54 -0.03 -5.51
CA ILE A 64 -1.39 0.89 -6.25
C ILE A 64 -1.23 0.64 -7.74
N ASN A 65 -2.36 0.46 -8.43
CA ASN A 65 -2.40 0.25 -9.87
C ASN A 65 -2.84 1.50 -10.62
N LYS A 66 -3.70 2.31 -10.01
CA LYS A 66 -4.27 3.50 -10.63
C LYS A 66 -4.63 4.52 -9.54
N VAL A 67 -4.46 5.79 -9.86
CA VAL A 67 -4.85 6.90 -8.99
C VAL A 67 -5.78 7.83 -9.76
N LEU A 68 -6.94 8.12 -9.19
CA LEU A 68 -7.88 9.10 -9.68
C LEU A 68 -7.89 10.32 -8.77
N THR A 69 -7.99 11.49 -9.37
CA THR A 69 -8.07 12.78 -8.67
C THR A 69 -9.40 13.48 -8.97
N ASN A 70 -9.59 14.65 -8.37
CA ASN A 70 -10.77 15.49 -8.62
C ASN A 70 -10.99 15.81 -10.11
N SER A 71 -9.94 15.83 -10.93
CA SER A 71 -10.04 16.08 -12.37
C SER A 71 -10.60 14.90 -13.18
N ASN A 72 -10.68 13.72 -12.56
CA ASN A 72 -11.19 12.53 -13.22
C ASN A 72 -12.68 12.38 -12.95
N TYR A 73 -13.48 12.38 -14.01
CA TYR A 73 -14.89 12.07 -13.87
C TYR A 73 -15.10 10.58 -13.62
N LEU A 74 -15.81 10.28 -12.56
CA LEU A 74 -16.26 8.94 -12.25
C LEU A 74 -17.70 9.01 -11.75
N ALA A 75 -18.64 8.55 -12.54
CA ALA A 75 -20.07 8.67 -12.25
C ALA A 75 -20.41 8.17 -10.84
N GLY A 76 -20.98 9.06 -10.02
CA GLY A 76 -21.41 8.74 -8.67
C GLY A 76 -20.31 8.61 -7.62
N ASN A 77 -19.04 8.75 -8.00
CA ASN A 77 -17.92 8.53 -7.07
C ASN A 77 -16.68 9.37 -7.38
N GLN A 78 -16.87 10.55 -7.91
CA GLN A 78 -15.74 11.44 -8.22
C GLN A 78 -15.04 11.88 -6.93
N PRO A 79 -13.69 11.85 -6.86
CA PRO A 79 -12.96 12.40 -5.72
C PRO A 79 -13.20 13.90 -5.58
N ASN A 80 -13.33 14.38 -4.35
CA ASN A 80 -13.35 15.80 -4.06
C ASN A 80 -11.94 16.40 -4.09
N SER A 81 -11.86 17.73 -3.90
CA SER A 81 -10.57 18.37 -3.77
C SER A 81 -9.78 17.83 -2.58
N GLY A 82 -8.52 17.50 -2.80
CA GLY A 82 -7.66 16.90 -1.76
C GLY A 82 -7.88 15.41 -1.51
N GLU A 83 -8.75 14.78 -2.28
CA GLU A 83 -8.97 13.34 -2.22
C GLU A 83 -8.32 12.61 -3.40
N ARG A 84 -8.12 11.31 -3.21
CA ARG A 84 -7.71 10.37 -4.26
C ARG A 84 -8.53 9.10 -4.16
N ILE A 85 -8.84 8.48 -5.29
CA ILE A 85 -9.27 7.08 -5.31
C ILE A 85 -8.10 6.27 -5.85
N VAL A 86 -7.61 5.34 -5.06
CA VAL A 86 -6.51 4.44 -5.46
C VAL A 86 -7.05 3.05 -5.70
N TYR A 87 -6.72 2.47 -6.83
CA TYR A 87 -7.00 1.08 -7.14
C TYR A 87 -5.83 0.24 -6.68
N VAL A 88 -6.11 -0.85 -5.99
CA VAL A 88 -5.10 -1.65 -5.31
C VAL A 88 -5.16 -3.12 -5.71
N THR A 89 -4.02 -3.77 -5.61
CA THR A 89 -3.84 -5.21 -5.77
C THR A 89 -3.00 -5.74 -4.60
N PRO A 90 -3.38 -6.83 -3.97
CA PRO A 90 -4.64 -7.58 -4.14
C PRO A 90 -5.86 -6.79 -3.64
N PRO A 91 -7.08 -7.28 -3.84
CA PRO A 91 -8.25 -6.69 -3.20
C PRO A 91 -8.10 -6.62 -1.69
N ILE A 92 -8.75 -5.64 -1.07
CA ILE A 92 -8.66 -5.42 0.37
C ILE A 92 -9.05 -6.71 1.11
N GLU A 93 -8.12 -7.20 1.91
CA GLU A 93 -8.27 -8.49 2.58
C GLU A 93 -9.26 -8.42 3.75
N LYS A 94 -9.17 -7.36 4.53
CA LYS A 94 -10.02 -7.14 5.70
C LYS A 94 -10.62 -5.75 5.66
N ALA A 95 -11.84 -5.62 6.11
CA ALA A 95 -12.52 -4.32 6.18
C ALA A 95 -11.66 -3.30 6.96
N ILE A 96 -11.63 -2.07 6.46
CA ILE A 96 -10.88 -0.97 7.06
C ILE A 96 -11.90 0.09 7.48
N ALA A 97 -11.76 0.60 8.69
CA ALA A 97 -12.63 1.66 9.20
C ALA A 97 -12.33 2.98 8.50
N ASN A 98 -13.27 3.91 8.63
CA ASN A 98 -13.07 5.30 8.21
C ASN A 98 -11.94 5.95 9.02
N ASN A 99 -11.24 6.89 8.39
CA ASN A 99 -10.22 7.73 9.01
C ASN A 99 -8.98 6.97 9.51
N MET A 100 -8.67 5.84 8.91
CA MET A 100 -7.47 5.07 9.23
C MET A 100 -6.25 5.58 8.47
N VAL A 101 -5.10 5.63 9.13
CA VAL A 101 -3.86 6.15 8.57
C VAL A 101 -3.33 5.23 7.47
N VAL A 102 -2.91 5.82 6.36
CA VAL A 102 -2.25 5.14 5.26
C VAL A 102 -0.74 5.32 5.40
N ASN A 103 -0.02 4.21 5.45
CA ASN A 103 1.44 4.21 5.47
C ASN A 103 1.95 4.02 4.04
N TYR A 104 2.69 4.98 3.54
CA TYR A 104 3.27 4.97 2.20
C TYR A 104 4.79 5.11 2.23
N GLU A 105 5.35 5.43 3.40
CA GLU A 105 6.78 5.46 3.64
C GLU A 105 7.19 4.25 4.47
N ASN A 106 8.33 3.68 4.17
CA ASN A 106 8.86 2.53 4.91
C ASN A 106 7.83 1.40 5.08
N VAL A 107 7.13 1.10 4.00
CA VAL A 107 6.12 0.04 4.01
C VAL A 107 6.77 -1.28 4.36
N LEU A 108 6.34 -1.86 5.46
CA LEU A 108 6.82 -3.15 5.92
C LEU A 108 5.92 -4.25 5.36
N ILE A 109 6.54 -5.23 4.74
CA ILE A 109 5.85 -6.42 4.23
C ILE A 109 6.20 -7.58 5.16
N ARG A 110 5.16 -8.19 5.72
CA ARG A 110 5.34 -9.39 6.50
C ARG A 110 5.53 -10.58 5.56
N VAL A 111 6.61 -11.28 5.72
CA VAL A 111 6.94 -12.43 4.88
C VAL A 111 7.13 -13.67 5.72
N ILE A 112 6.91 -14.83 5.09
CA ILE A 112 7.28 -16.12 5.64
C ILE A 112 8.32 -16.76 4.72
N MET A 113 9.20 -17.54 5.31
CA MET A 113 10.17 -18.31 4.54
C MET A 113 9.49 -19.59 4.06
N THR A 114 9.50 -19.81 2.75
CA THR A 114 8.89 -21.01 2.15
C THR A 114 9.82 -22.22 2.16
N THR A 115 11.11 -22.01 2.46
CA THR A 115 12.12 -23.06 2.57
C THR A 115 12.40 -23.32 4.04
N ASP A 116 12.00 -24.50 4.54
CA ASP A 116 12.10 -24.86 5.96
C ASP A 116 13.53 -25.15 6.41
N VAL A 117 14.40 -25.56 5.51
CA VAL A 117 15.77 -25.94 5.84
C VAL A 117 16.72 -25.13 5.01
N ILE A 118 17.52 -24.33 5.72
CA ILE A 118 18.68 -23.68 5.14
C ILE A 118 19.87 -24.56 5.46
N GLU A 119 20.26 -25.44 4.53
CA GLU A 119 21.45 -26.20 4.66
C GLU A 119 22.64 -25.40 4.16
N TYR A 120 23.50 -25.03 5.08
CA TYR A 120 24.79 -24.51 4.72
C TYR A 120 25.75 -25.69 4.51
N SER A 121 26.04 -25.98 3.29
CA SER A 121 27.29 -26.74 3.02
C SER A 121 28.43 -25.76 3.24
N LEU A 122 29.33 -26.11 4.14
CA LEU A 122 30.51 -25.29 4.44
C LEU A 122 31.59 -25.32 3.34
N GLY A 123 31.24 -25.76 2.14
CA GLY A 123 32.05 -25.58 0.95
C GLY A 123 32.12 -24.11 0.57
N THR A 124 33.31 -23.62 0.26
CA THR A 124 33.58 -22.21 -0.03
C THR A 124 32.77 -21.62 -1.17
N ASN A 125 32.16 -22.44 -2.03
CA ASN A 125 31.43 -22.00 -3.19
C ASN A 125 29.93 -21.90 -2.96
N ASN A 126 29.40 -22.40 -1.84
CA ASN A 126 27.95 -22.49 -1.63
C ASN A 126 27.34 -21.26 -1.00
N LEU A 127 28.14 -20.38 -0.46
CA LEU A 127 27.66 -19.13 0.11
C LEU A 127 27.09 -18.17 -0.92
N TYR A 128 27.50 -18.29 -2.18
CA TYR A 128 27.05 -17.40 -3.26
C TYR A 128 25.89 -17.96 -4.06
N GLU A 129 25.53 -19.21 -3.85
CA GLU A 129 24.41 -19.87 -4.53
C GLU A 129 23.17 -19.94 -3.66
N PHE A 130 23.19 -19.24 -2.54
CA PHE A 130 22.08 -19.21 -1.61
C PHE A 130 20.89 -18.49 -2.24
N SER A 131 19.77 -19.19 -2.40
CA SER A 131 18.50 -18.60 -2.79
C SER A 131 17.52 -18.69 -1.63
N LEU A 132 16.83 -17.59 -1.37
CA LEU A 132 15.82 -17.46 -0.32
C LEU A 132 14.46 -17.29 -0.96
N ASN A 133 13.54 -18.22 -0.71
CA ASN A 133 12.16 -18.11 -1.16
C ASN A 133 11.31 -17.50 -0.05
N LEU A 134 10.68 -16.37 -0.37
CA LEU A 134 9.81 -15.65 0.55
C LEU A 134 8.44 -15.42 -0.09
N GLU A 135 7.41 -15.45 0.73
CA GLU A 135 6.07 -15.00 0.34
C GLU A 135 5.46 -14.13 1.44
N GLU A 136 4.54 -13.25 1.07
CA GLU A 136 3.86 -12.40 2.04
C GLU A 136 2.96 -13.25 2.94
N ALA A 137 3.10 -13.07 4.26
CA ALA A 137 2.24 -13.73 5.22
C ALA A 137 0.85 -13.10 5.22
N GLN A 138 -0.18 -13.93 5.16
CA GLN A 138 -1.57 -13.52 5.32
C GLN A 138 -1.91 -13.58 6.81
N PRO A 139 -2.19 -12.45 7.45
CA PRO A 139 -2.56 -12.44 8.87
C PRO A 139 -3.97 -13.01 9.11
#